data_174db089258d64f193ba6156300eb783
#
_entry.id   174db089258d64f193ba6156300eb783
#
_cell.length_a   1.000
_cell.length_b   1.000
_cell.length_c   1.000
_cell.angle_alpha   90.00
_cell.angle_beta   90.00
_cell.angle_gamma   90.00
#
_symmetry.space_group_name_H-M   'P 1'
#
loop_
_entity.id
_entity.type
_entity.pdbx_description
1 polymer ?
#
loop_
_entity_poly.entity_id
_entity_poly.type
_entity_poly.pdbx_seq_one_letter_code
_entity_poly.pdbx_strand_id
1 'polypeptide(L)'
;MGYNYWNGTEAAHRRVMMKAAGYSDEDIRQKPHIGIPNSYMAGSPGTAHLRQVTEAVKEGIWAAGGIPVEFGIPATCGNVANGADEMKYEQVGRDIVAMSIEFVSLSLIHI
;
A
#
# COMPACT_ATOMS: atom_id res chain seq x y z
N MET A 1 -4.57 -12.91 -15.34
CA MET A 1 -4.16 -13.11 -14.00
C MET A 1 -5.16 -12.57 -13.00
N GLY A 2 -5.23 -11.75 -12.26
CA GLY A 2 -6.14 -11.38 -11.17
C GLY A 2 -7.52 -10.85 -11.55
N TYR A 3 -7.84 -10.76 -12.83
CA TYR A 3 -9.12 -10.15 -13.22
C TYR A 3 -10.35 -10.88 -12.67
N ASN A 4 -10.27 -12.19 -12.49
CA ASN A 4 -11.37 -12.97 -11.91
C ASN A 4 -11.42 -12.87 -10.37
N TYR A 5 -10.38 -12.34 -9.74
CA TYR A 5 -10.33 -12.19 -8.30
C TYR A 5 -11.45 -11.29 -7.79
N TRP A 6 -11.82 -10.29 -8.57
CA TRP A 6 -12.83 -9.30 -8.18
C TRP A 6 -14.18 -9.53 -8.86
N ASN A 7 -14.30 -10.50 -9.75
CA ASN A 7 -15.51 -10.76 -10.50
C ASN A 7 -16.12 -12.11 -10.12
N GLY A 8 -17.39 -12.28 -10.47
CA GLY A 8 -18.14 -13.51 -10.19
C GLY A 8 -18.73 -13.57 -8.80
N THR A 9 -19.51 -14.61 -8.57
CA THR A 9 -20.21 -14.81 -7.29
C THR A 9 -19.25 -15.08 -6.15
N GLU A 10 -18.16 -15.78 -6.42
CA GLU A 10 -17.15 -16.12 -5.42
C GLU A 10 -16.43 -14.89 -4.87
N ALA A 11 -16.40 -13.83 -5.66
CA ALA A 11 -15.76 -12.57 -5.25
C ALA A 11 -16.72 -11.63 -4.51
N ALA A 12 -17.98 -12.01 -4.30
CA ALA A 12 -18.96 -11.12 -3.69
C ALA A 12 -18.53 -10.61 -2.31
N HIS A 13 -17.98 -11.49 -1.49
CA HIS A 13 -17.47 -11.11 -0.16
C HIS A 13 -16.35 -10.07 -0.26
N ARG A 14 -15.40 -10.28 -1.14
CA ARG A 14 -14.29 -9.35 -1.33
C ARG A 14 -14.78 -7.98 -1.80
N ARG A 15 -15.74 -7.96 -2.72
CA ARG A 15 -16.34 -6.69 -3.18
C ARG A 15 -17.07 -5.97 -2.07
N VAL A 16 -17.79 -6.70 -1.21
CA VAL A 16 -18.48 -6.10 -0.06
C VAL A 16 -17.48 -5.39 0.86
N MET A 17 -16.35 -6.00 1.13
CA MET A 17 -15.33 -5.40 1.98
C MET A 17 -14.74 -4.14 1.35
N MET A 18 -14.47 -4.15 0.06
CA MET A 18 -13.97 -2.97 -0.66
C MET A 18 -15.01 -1.85 -0.71
N LYS A 19 -16.29 -2.19 -0.90
CA LYS A 19 -17.38 -1.21 -0.86
C LYS A 19 -17.50 -0.55 0.51
N ALA A 20 -17.34 -1.33 1.57
CA ALA A 20 -17.34 -0.81 2.93
C ALA A 20 -16.21 0.19 3.16
N ALA A 21 -15.10 0.04 2.44
CA ALA A 21 -13.97 0.98 2.47
C ALA A 21 -14.16 2.22 1.59
N GLY A 22 -15.27 2.28 0.83
CA GLY A 22 -15.61 3.46 0.03
C GLY A 22 -15.44 3.34 -1.48
N TYR A 23 -15.07 2.17 -1.99
CA TYR A 23 -14.91 1.97 -3.43
C TYR A 23 -16.24 1.54 -4.07
N SER A 24 -16.49 1.98 -5.31
CA SER A 24 -17.70 1.58 -6.04
C SER A 24 -17.57 0.18 -6.62
N ASP A 25 -18.70 -0.51 -6.76
CA ASP A 25 -18.70 -1.86 -7.34
C ASP A 25 -18.17 -1.87 -8.78
N GLU A 26 -18.53 -0.87 -9.55
CA GLU A 26 -18.07 -0.73 -10.93
C GLU A 26 -16.56 -0.57 -11.00
N ASP A 27 -15.99 0.31 -10.19
CA ASP A 27 -14.55 0.52 -10.15
C ASP A 27 -13.82 -0.74 -9.73
N ILE A 28 -14.32 -1.44 -8.71
CA ILE A 28 -13.70 -2.68 -8.21
C ILE A 28 -13.59 -3.72 -9.32
N ARG A 29 -14.62 -3.84 -10.15
CA ARG A 29 -14.66 -4.85 -11.21
C ARG A 29 -13.85 -4.48 -12.46
N GLN A 30 -13.78 -3.20 -12.81
CA GLN A 30 -13.30 -2.76 -14.11
C GLN A 30 -11.91 -2.16 -14.08
N LYS A 31 -11.51 -1.55 -12.97
CA LYS A 31 -10.24 -0.83 -12.88
C LYS A 31 -9.15 -1.67 -12.24
N PRO A 32 -7.90 -1.53 -12.70
CA PRO A 32 -6.78 -2.19 -12.00
C PRO A 32 -6.57 -1.58 -10.61
N HIS A 33 -6.22 -2.41 -9.66
CA HIS A 33 -5.93 -2.01 -8.30
C HIS A 33 -4.42 -1.80 -8.17
N ILE A 34 -4.04 -0.61 -7.75
CA ILE A 34 -2.62 -0.23 -7.62
C ILE A 34 -2.30 -0.02 -6.17
N GLY A 35 -1.43 -0.87 -5.63
CA GLY A 35 -0.99 -0.76 -4.24
C GLY A 35 -0.01 0.38 -4.05
N ILE A 36 -0.17 1.12 -2.96
CA ILE A 36 0.74 2.19 -2.58
C ILE A 36 1.28 1.90 -1.18
N PRO A 37 2.45 1.27 -1.06
CA PRO A 37 3.07 1.11 0.25
C PRO A 37 3.58 2.46 0.75
N ASN A 38 3.12 2.88 1.93
CA ASN A 38 3.47 4.16 2.52
C ASN A 38 4.24 3.95 3.82
N SER A 39 5.50 4.38 3.84
CA SER A 39 6.36 4.29 5.00
C SER A 39 6.38 5.56 5.85
N TYR A 40 5.25 6.24 5.94
CA TYR A 40 5.13 7.46 6.74
C TYR A 40 5.54 7.22 8.19
N MET A 41 6.36 8.13 8.70
CA MET A 41 6.72 8.21 10.11
C MET A 41 6.94 9.68 10.48
N ALA A 42 6.21 10.17 11.48
CA ALA A 42 6.27 11.58 11.86
C ALA A 42 7.65 12.02 12.35
N GLY A 43 8.39 11.11 12.98
CA GLY A 43 9.71 11.38 13.56
C GLY A 43 10.87 11.34 12.57
N SER A 44 10.63 11.07 11.29
CA SER A 44 11.69 10.99 10.29
C SER A 44 11.53 12.10 9.25
N PRO A 45 12.54 12.97 9.09
CA PRO A 45 12.48 14.03 8.07
C PRO A 45 12.31 13.50 6.64
N GLY A 46 12.84 12.31 6.37
CA GLY A 46 12.75 11.70 5.05
C GLY A 46 11.38 11.13 4.71
N THR A 47 10.54 10.87 5.71
CA THR A 47 9.25 10.21 5.51
C THR A 47 8.06 10.99 6.07
N ALA A 48 8.31 12.06 6.81
CA ALA A 48 7.24 12.85 7.43
C ALA A 48 6.27 13.47 6.43
N HIS A 49 6.74 13.76 5.21
CA HIS A 49 5.93 14.38 4.15
C HIS A 49 5.24 13.36 3.23
N LEU A 50 5.40 12.07 3.47
CA LEU A 50 4.87 11.04 2.57
C LEU A 50 3.34 11.02 2.50
N ARG A 51 2.64 11.55 3.49
CA ARG A 51 1.18 11.70 3.40
C ARG A 51 0.78 12.58 2.23
N GLN A 52 1.47 13.70 2.04
CA GLN A 52 1.19 14.62 0.94
C GLN A 52 1.58 14.01 -0.41
N VAL A 53 2.72 13.36 -0.47
CA VAL A 53 3.18 12.65 -1.67
C VAL A 53 2.19 11.56 -2.06
N THR A 54 1.72 10.78 -1.08
CA THR A 54 0.75 9.71 -1.33
C THR A 54 -0.56 10.23 -1.87
N GLU A 55 -1.06 11.36 -1.36
CA GLU A 55 -2.28 11.97 -1.91
C GLU A 55 -2.11 12.37 -3.38
N ALA A 56 -0.96 12.92 -3.75
CA ALA A 56 -0.66 13.25 -5.14
C ALA A 56 -0.58 11.99 -6.02
N VAL A 57 0.02 10.92 -5.50
CA VAL A 57 0.09 9.63 -6.23
C VAL A 57 -1.30 9.04 -6.43
N LYS A 58 -2.18 9.10 -5.42
CA LYS A 58 -3.56 8.64 -5.53
C LYS A 58 -4.31 9.39 -6.62
N GLU A 59 -4.17 10.71 -6.67
CA GLU A 59 -4.80 11.53 -7.71
C GLU A 59 -4.34 11.12 -9.10
N GLY A 60 -3.05 10.88 -9.27
CA GLY A 60 -2.50 10.41 -10.54
C GLY A 60 -3.03 9.04 -10.97
N ILE A 61 -3.17 8.12 -10.01
CA ILE A 61 -3.72 6.78 -10.28
C ILE A 61 -5.20 6.87 -10.70
N TRP A 62 -6.00 7.66 -9.99
CA TRP A 62 -7.39 7.89 -10.37
C TRP A 62 -7.50 8.51 -11.76
N ALA A 63 -6.68 9.50 -12.06
CA ALA A 63 -6.68 10.15 -13.37
C ALA A 63 -6.30 9.19 -14.50
N ALA A 64 -5.45 8.22 -14.22
CA ALA A 64 -5.03 7.21 -15.22
C ALA A 64 -6.00 6.04 -15.35
N GLY A 65 -7.05 5.99 -14.54
CA GLY A 65 -8.08 4.95 -14.61
C GLY A 65 -7.83 3.73 -13.72
N GLY A 66 -6.98 3.86 -12.70
CA GLY A 66 -6.76 2.81 -11.70
C GLY A 66 -7.43 3.12 -10.36
N ILE A 67 -7.42 2.15 -9.45
CA ILE A 67 -7.83 2.33 -8.06
C ILE A 67 -6.58 2.34 -7.18
N PRO A 68 -6.28 3.45 -6.48
CA PRO A 68 -5.19 3.46 -5.53
C PRO A 68 -5.62 2.78 -4.22
N VAL A 69 -4.80 1.86 -3.73
CA VAL A 69 -5.00 1.20 -2.45
C VAL A 69 -3.77 1.44 -1.60
N GLU A 70 -3.86 2.39 -0.70
CA GLU A 70 -2.76 2.73 0.21
C GLU A 70 -2.72 1.75 1.38
N PHE A 71 -1.53 1.34 1.78
CA PHE A 71 -1.32 0.57 2.99
C PHE A 71 -0.03 0.98 3.67
N GLY A 72 -0.02 0.89 5.01
CA GLY A 72 1.16 1.25 5.80
C GLY A 72 2.21 0.15 5.82
N ILE A 73 3.47 0.57 5.75
CA ILE A 73 4.62 -0.30 5.98
C ILE A 73 5.52 0.38 7.02
N PRO A 74 6.35 -0.39 7.74
CA PRO A 74 7.30 0.21 8.69
C PRO A 74 8.26 1.16 7.98
N ALA A 75 8.53 2.30 8.60
CA ALA A 75 9.54 3.22 8.11
C ALA A 75 10.92 2.80 8.64
N THR A 76 11.88 2.73 7.73
CA THR A 76 13.29 2.55 8.09
C THR A 76 14.02 3.84 7.83
N CYS A 77 14.67 4.41 8.85
CA CYS A 77 15.42 5.65 8.71
C CYS A 77 16.74 5.57 9.44
N GLY A 78 17.78 5.24 8.70
CA GLY A 78 19.14 5.18 9.24
C GLY A 78 19.64 6.54 9.74
N ASN A 79 19.09 7.64 9.24
CA ASN A 79 19.49 8.97 9.68
C ASN A 79 19.09 9.24 11.14
N VAL A 80 17.97 8.71 11.60
CA VAL A 80 17.53 8.88 12.99
C VAL A 80 18.39 8.04 13.93
N ALA A 81 18.72 6.81 13.54
CA ALA A 81 19.52 5.89 14.35
C ALA A 81 21.03 6.02 14.11
N ASN A 82 21.45 6.92 13.23
CA ASN A 82 22.86 7.04 12.83
C ASN A 82 23.77 7.30 14.01
N GLY A 83 24.79 6.45 14.15
CA GLY A 83 25.75 6.52 15.24
C GLY A 83 25.33 5.76 16.50
N ALA A 84 24.13 5.20 16.55
CA ALA A 84 23.68 4.36 17.65
C ALA A 84 23.81 2.87 17.32
N ASP A 85 23.91 2.02 18.35
CA ASP A 85 23.99 0.56 18.17
C ASP A 85 22.73 0.00 17.50
N GLU A 86 21.60 0.65 17.70
CA GLU A 86 20.31 0.27 17.16
C GLU A 86 20.25 0.33 15.65
N MET A 87 21.15 1.05 15.00
CA MET A 87 21.21 1.13 13.54
C MET A 87 21.39 -0.25 12.88
N LYS A 88 21.95 -1.22 13.58
CA LYS A 88 22.10 -2.59 13.09
C LYS A 88 20.79 -3.27 12.74
N TYR A 89 19.68 -2.81 13.32
CA TYR A 89 18.35 -3.36 13.05
C TYR A 89 17.76 -2.90 11.73
N GLU A 90 18.35 -1.90 11.06
CA GLU A 90 17.81 -1.35 9.82
C GLU A 90 17.73 -2.39 8.70
N GLN A 91 18.75 -3.25 8.58
CA GLN A 91 18.76 -4.27 7.52
C GLN A 91 17.66 -5.30 7.72
N VAL A 92 17.43 -5.72 8.97
CA VAL A 92 16.31 -6.61 9.30
C VAL A 92 14.98 -5.92 9.00
N GLY A 93 14.88 -4.63 9.30
CA GLY A 93 13.69 -3.84 8.99
C GLY A 93 13.38 -3.80 7.49
N ARG A 94 14.39 -3.73 6.64
CA ARG A 94 14.20 -3.77 5.19
C ARG A 94 13.59 -5.09 4.71
N ASP A 95 14.03 -6.21 5.27
CA ASP A 95 13.46 -7.51 4.95
C ASP A 95 11.99 -7.60 5.39
N ILE A 96 11.66 -7.07 6.56
CA ILE A 96 10.28 -7.00 7.05
C ILE A 96 9.42 -6.16 6.12
N VAL A 97 9.92 -5.02 5.66
CA VAL A 97 9.21 -4.15 4.71
C VAL A 97 8.96 -4.87 3.40
N ALA A 98 9.97 -5.52 2.84
CA ALA A 98 9.84 -6.28 1.60
C ALA A 98 8.78 -7.37 1.71
N MET A 99 8.81 -8.15 2.80
CA MET A 99 7.81 -9.18 3.08
C MET A 99 6.41 -8.59 3.28
N SER A 100 6.31 -7.43 3.91
CA SER A 100 5.03 -6.75 4.12
C SER A 100 4.40 -6.32 2.80
N ILE A 101 5.19 -5.78 1.88
CA ILE A 101 4.71 -5.37 0.55
C ILE A 101 4.24 -6.61 -0.23
N GLU A 102 5.03 -7.66 -0.24
CA GLU A 102 4.66 -8.90 -0.92
C GLU A 102 3.38 -9.49 -0.35
N PHE A 103 3.29 -9.57 0.97
CA PHE A 103 2.10 -10.10 1.66
C PHE A 103 0.84 -9.33 1.26
N VAL A 104 0.85 -8.00 1.35
CA VAL A 104 -0.33 -7.20 1.04
C VAL A 104 -0.68 -7.29 -0.43
N SER A 105 0.31 -7.20 -1.31
CA SER A 105 0.10 -7.24 -2.75
C SER A 105 -0.53 -8.55 -3.21
N LEU A 106 -0.04 -9.67 -2.71
CA LEU A 106 -0.50 -10.98 -3.16
C LEU A 106 -1.74 -11.47 -2.42
N SER A 107 -1.91 -11.11 -1.16
CA SER A 107 -3.00 -11.62 -0.33
C SER A 107 -4.23 -10.74 -0.30
N LEU A 108 -4.05 -9.43 -0.28
CA LEU A 108 -5.15 -8.49 -0.02
C LEU A 108 -5.53 -7.66 -1.24
N ILE A 109 -4.56 -7.21 -2.02
CA ILE A 109 -4.83 -6.37 -3.20
C ILE A 109 -4.87 -7.22 -4.47
N HIS A 110 -4.09 -8.27 -4.50
CA HIS A 110 -3.98 -9.19 -5.62
C HIS A 110 -3.60 -8.48 -6.93
N ILE A 111 -2.52 -7.76 -6.84
CA ILE A 111 -1.94 -7.04 -7.98
C ILE A 111 -1.29 -8.01 -8.96
#